data_0bdeb73616c0a8954cec9e4294827b93
#
_entry.id   0bdeb73616c0a8954cec9e4294827b93
#
_cell.length_a   1.000
_cell.length_b   1.000
_cell.length_c   1.000
_cell.angle_alpha   90.00
_cell.angle_beta   90.00
_cell.angle_gamma   90.00
#
_symmetry.space_group_name_H-M   'P 1'
#
loop_
_entity.id
_entity.type
_entity.pdbx_description
1 polymer ?
#
loop_
_entity_poly.entity_id
_entity_poly.type
_entity_poly.pdbx_seq_one_letter_code
_entity_poly.pdbx_strand_id
1 'polypeptide(L)'
;MPFMTGWHVTALGLALCGIAWLAGCSTPATVGEYPNQQRVTGQSKAAILACAGAPKKEIEESGLTLLRYYREAPILEESQPVGKGSVSTIRHGCWATVILKDDRVVDVHYRFAPPTFDASNDCEEIFDSCGQ
;
A
#
# COMPACT_ATOMS: atom_id res chain seq x y z
N MET A 1 -28.58 -72.23 -35.60
CA MET A 1 -27.34 -72.16 -36.32
C MET A 1 -26.72 -70.81 -36.17
N PRO A 2 -25.47 -70.76 -36.07
CA PRO A 2 -24.81 -70.39 -34.90
C PRO A 2 -24.14 -68.96 -35.04
N PHE A 3 -23.84 -68.45 -33.89
CA PHE A 3 -22.50 -67.93 -33.49
C PHE A 3 -22.01 -66.67 -34.15
N MET A 4 -21.64 -65.72 -33.40
CA MET A 4 -20.32 -65.46 -32.81
C MET A 4 -20.35 -64.14 -32.08
N THR A 5 -20.26 -64.22 -30.80
CA THR A 5 -19.06 -63.75 -30.11
C THR A 5 -18.34 -62.62 -30.80
N GLY A 6 -18.64 -61.42 -30.38
CA GLY A 6 -17.82 -60.23 -30.58
C GLY A 6 -17.42 -59.63 -29.23
N TRP A 7 -16.24 -59.97 -28.82
CA TRP A 7 -15.59 -59.40 -27.71
C TRP A 7 -15.24 -57.92 -28.02
N HIS A 8 -15.95 -57.03 -27.42
CA HIS A 8 -15.50 -55.65 -27.42
C HIS A 8 -14.76 -55.38 -26.11
N VAL A 9 -13.47 -55.39 -26.26
CA VAL A 9 -12.55 -54.89 -25.26
C VAL A 9 -12.74 -53.37 -25.18
N THR A 10 -13.48 -52.94 -24.19
CA THR A 10 -13.57 -51.51 -23.85
C THR A 10 -12.27 -51.08 -23.21
N ALA A 11 -11.43 -50.47 -24.01
CA ALA A 11 -10.29 -49.75 -23.52
C ALA A 11 -10.78 -48.57 -22.67
N LEU A 12 -10.61 -48.67 -21.36
CA LEU A 12 -10.75 -47.56 -20.45
C LEU A 12 -9.62 -46.54 -20.73
N GLY A 13 -9.95 -45.54 -21.50
CA GLY A 13 -9.14 -44.36 -21.62
C GLY A 13 -9.29 -43.52 -20.36
N LEU A 14 -8.39 -43.69 -19.43
CA LEU A 14 -8.21 -42.77 -18.32
C LEU A 14 -7.70 -41.43 -18.88
N ALA A 15 -8.63 -40.54 -19.20
CA ALA A 15 -8.31 -39.14 -19.43
C ALA A 15 -7.97 -38.53 -18.07
N LEU A 16 -6.69 -38.52 -17.73
CA LEU A 16 -6.13 -37.69 -16.68
C LEU A 16 -6.25 -36.23 -17.12
N CYS A 17 -7.38 -35.61 -16.77
CA CYS A 17 -7.48 -34.15 -16.76
C CYS A 17 -6.50 -33.60 -15.74
N GLY A 18 -5.29 -33.33 -16.22
CA GLY A 18 -4.33 -32.54 -15.49
C GLY A 18 -4.89 -31.13 -15.30
N ILE A 19 -5.52 -30.87 -14.15
CA ILE A 19 -5.85 -29.54 -13.71
C ILE A 19 -4.52 -28.89 -13.38
N ALA A 20 -3.95 -28.21 -14.37
CA ALA A 20 -2.86 -27.29 -14.15
C ALA A 20 -3.43 -26.17 -13.28
N TRP A 21 -3.19 -26.25 -11.99
CA TRP A 21 -3.33 -25.12 -11.09
C TRP A 21 -2.28 -24.10 -11.51
N LEU A 22 -2.67 -23.18 -12.35
CA LEU A 22 -1.96 -21.93 -12.50
C LEU A 22 -2.10 -21.20 -11.16
N ALA A 23 -1.20 -21.53 -10.24
CA ALA A 23 -0.94 -20.66 -9.11
C ALA A 23 -0.41 -19.37 -9.73
N GLY A 24 -1.34 -18.49 -10.09
CA GLY A 24 -1.00 -17.12 -10.38
C GLY A 24 -0.33 -16.60 -9.14
N CYS A 25 0.97 -16.35 -9.20
CA CYS A 25 1.63 -15.47 -8.28
C CYS A 25 1.04 -14.09 -8.50
N SER A 26 -0.13 -13.83 -7.91
CA SER A 26 -0.52 -12.49 -7.59
C SER A 26 0.54 -12.03 -6.60
N THR A 27 1.53 -11.29 -7.08
CA THR A 27 2.26 -10.41 -6.19
C THR A 27 1.18 -9.62 -5.47
N PRO A 28 1.06 -9.73 -4.13
CA PRO A 28 0.17 -8.84 -3.43
C PRO A 28 0.62 -7.45 -3.85
N ALA A 29 -0.28 -6.69 -4.48
CA ALA A 29 -0.09 -5.27 -4.54
C ALA A 29 0.33 -4.90 -3.12
N THR A 30 1.43 -4.19 -2.97
CA THR A 30 1.90 -3.71 -1.67
C THR A 30 0.88 -2.70 -1.16
N VAL A 31 -0.26 -3.21 -0.79
CA VAL A 31 -1.31 -2.47 -0.10
C VAL A 31 -0.74 -2.27 1.28
N GLY A 32 -0.25 -1.07 1.49
CA GLY A 32 0.14 -0.50 2.75
C GLY A 32 0.73 -1.45 3.79
N GLU A 33 1.99 -1.31 4.04
CA GLU A 33 2.68 -2.03 5.13
C GLU A 33 2.11 -1.65 6.51
N TYR A 34 1.44 -0.49 6.60
CA TYR A 34 0.99 0.11 7.86
C TYR A 34 -0.53 0.14 7.98
N PRO A 35 -1.07 -0.02 9.20
CA PRO A 35 -2.52 -0.15 9.42
C PRO A 35 -3.35 1.03 8.89
N ASN A 36 -2.93 2.27 9.14
CA ASN A 36 -3.68 3.44 8.70
C ASN A 36 -3.56 3.66 7.20
N GLN A 37 -2.40 3.36 6.62
CA GLN A 37 -2.18 3.36 5.18
C GLN A 37 -3.15 2.40 4.46
N GLN A 38 -3.35 1.21 5.01
CA GLN A 38 -4.33 0.24 4.49
C GLN A 38 -5.77 0.75 4.64
N ARG A 39 -6.06 1.34 5.79
CA ARG A 39 -7.40 1.76 6.19
C ARG A 39 -7.95 2.90 5.33
N VAL A 40 -7.10 3.80 4.86
CA VAL A 40 -7.51 4.92 4.00
C VAL A 40 -7.67 4.50 2.53
N THR A 41 -7.14 3.38 2.12
CA THR A 41 -7.33 2.85 0.75
C THR A 41 -8.81 2.56 0.48
N GLY A 42 -9.31 3.04 -0.66
CA GLY A 42 -10.72 2.91 -1.04
C GLY A 42 -11.64 4.01 -0.50
N GLN A 43 -11.19 4.86 0.42
CA GLN A 43 -11.96 5.99 0.91
C GLN A 43 -12.08 7.09 -0.16
N SER A 44 -13.12 7.93 -0.04
CA SER A 44 -13.30 9.08 -0.93
C SER A 44 -12.36 10.23 -0.56
N LYS A 45 -12.09 11.12 -1.50
CA LYS A 45 -11.34 12.36 -1.26
C LYS A 45 -11.95 13.16 -0.11
N ALA A 46 -13.28 13.30 -0.11
CA ALA A 46 -13.98 14.05 0.94
C ALA A 46 -13.77 13.42 2.32
N ALA A 47 -13.76 12.10 2.43
CA ALA A 47 -13.49 11.39 3.68
C ALA A 47 -12.05 11.64 4.16
N ILE A 48 -11.06 11.59 3.27
CA ILE A 48 -9.67 11.89 3.63
C ILE A 48 -9.50 13.33 4.08
N LEU A 49 -10.07 14.30 3.37
CA LEU A 49 -10.02 15.72 3.78
C LEU A 49 -10.70 15.96 5.13
N ALA A 50 -11.78 15.23 5.42
CA ALA A 50 -12.47 15.35 6.70
C ALA A 50 -11.67 14.79 7.87
N CYS A 51 -10.94 13.68 7.69
CA CYS A 51 -10.20 13.03 8.77
C CYS A 51 -8.74 13.48 8.88
N ALA A 52 -8.03 13.64 7.78
CA ALA A 52 -6.61 14.03 7.75
C ALA A 52 -6.41 15.55 7.60
N GLY A 53 -7.49 16.29 7.29
CA GLY A 53 -7.43 17.72 7.06
C GLY A 53 -6.90 18.11 5.68
N ALA A 54 -6.54 19.38 5.52
CA ALA A 54 -6.02 19.89 4.27
C ALA A 54 -4.60 19.39 3.99
N PRO A 55 -4.31 18.90 2.78
CA PRO A 55 -2.96 18.52 2.40
C PRO A 55 -2.05 19.75 2.27
N LYS A 56 -0.75 19.55 2.41
CA LYS A 56 0.26 20.57 2.12
C LYS A 56 0.28 20.95 0.65
N LYS A 57 -0.02 20.00 -0.22
CA LYS A 57 -0.10 20.20 -1.66
C LYS A 57 -1.08 19.21 -2.28
N GLU A 58 -1.85 19.70 -3.25
CA GLU A 58 -2.67 18.90 -4.13
C GLU A 58 -2.14 19.04 -5.56
N ILE A 59 -2.00 17.93 -6.26
CA ILE A 59 -1.47 17.86 -7.63
C ILE A 59 -2.43 17.01 -8.45
N GLU A 60 -2.81 17.51 -9.61
CA GLU A 60 -3.52 16.76 -10.63
C GLU A 60 -2.52 16.36 -11.73
N GLU A 61 -2.36 15.07 -11.97
CA GLU A 61 -1.42 14.55 -12.95
C GLU A 61 -1.94 13.25 -13.55
N SER A 62 -2.00 13.23 -14.90
CA SER A 62 -2.38 12.03 -15.67
C SER A 62 -3.70 11.38 -15.22
N GLY A 63 -4.70 12.20 -14.83
CA GLY A 63 -6.00 11.71 -14.37
C GLY A 63 -6.00 11.18 -12.93
N LEU A 64 -4.91 11.39 -12.21
CA LEU A 64 -4.79 11.11 -10.79
C LEU A 64 -4.74 12.40 -9.99
N THR A 65 -5.30 12.35 -8.79
CA THR A 65 -5.16 13.41 -7.80
C THR A 65 -4.20 12.93 -6.72
N LEU A 66 -3.16 13.69 -6.44
CA LEU A 66 -2.19 13.40 -5.40
C LEU A 66 -2.35 14.41 -4.27
N LEU A 67 -2.69 13.92 -3.08
CA LEU A 67 -2.72 14.73 -1.85
C LEU A 67 -1.44 14.47 -1.07
N ARG A 68 -0.64 15.50 -0.85
CA ARG A 68 0.61 15.40 -0.12
C ARG A 68 0.49 15.98 1.28
N TYR A 69 0.71 15.14 2.26
CA TYR A 69 0.76 15.48 3.67
C TYR A 69 2.18 15.40 4.18
N TYR A 70 2.50 16.22 5.17
CA TYR A 70 3.78 16.16 5.88
C TYR A 70 3.56 16.31 7.36
N ARG A 71 4.20 15.44 8.14
CA ARG A 71 4.29 15.54 9.57
C ARG A 71 5.74 15.48 10.01
N GLU A 72 6.14 16.41 10.84
CA GLU A 72 7.47 16.44 11.42
C GLU A 72 7.46 15.70 12.76
N ALA A 73 8.47 14.86 12.97
CA ALA A 73 8.66 14.18 14.24
C ALA A 73 9.01 15.20 15.34
N PRO A 74 8.64 14.92 16.61
CA PRO A 74 9.01 15.74 17.72
C PRO A 74 10.54 15.88 17.81
N ILE A 75 11.01 17.12 17.97
CA ILE A 75 12.43 17.49 17.93
C ILE A 75 13.27 16.84 19.07
N LEU A 76 12.65 16.21 20.03
CA LEU A 76 13.26 15.83 21.30
C LEU A 76 14.23 14.64 21.25
N GLU A 77 14.34 13.90 20.16
CA GLU A 77 14.97 12.59 20.23
C GLU A 77 16.34 12.46 19.55
N GLU A 78 16.77 13.39 18.69
CA GLU A 78 18.09 13.28 18.08
C GLU A 78 18.84 14.60 17.96
N SER A 79 19.53 14.93 19.02
CA SER A 79 20.58 15.94 18.98
C SER A 79 21.89 15.28 18.58
N GLN A 80 22.37 15.56 17.38
CA GLN A 80 23.68 15.11 16.94
C GLN A 80 24.74 16.15 17.33
N PRO A 81 25.81 15.76 18.03
CA PRO A 81 26.90 16.68 18.30
C PRO A 81 27.63 17.04 17.00
N VAL A 82 27.68 18.32 16.68
CA VAL A 82 28.36 18.85 15.50
C VAL A 82 29.46 19.79 15.97
N GLY A 83 30.70 19.30 16.02
CA GLY A 83 31.85 20.09 16.43
C GLY A 83 31.94 20.41 17.92
N LYS A 84 32.82 21.36 18.30
CA LYS A 84 33.10 21.70 19.70
C LYS A 84 31.92 22.40 20.37
N GLY A 85 31.08 21.61 21.06
CA GLY A 85 29.98 22.13 21.87
C GLY A 85 28.74 22.59 21.09
N SER A 86 28.68 22.37 19.80
CA SER A 86 27.51 22.64 18.98
C SER A 86 26.65 21.40 18.82
N VAL A 87 25.33 21.58 18.92
CA VAL A 87 24.34 20.53 18.72
C VAL A 87 23.52 20.92 17.49
N SER A 88 23.49 20.05 16.48
CA SER A 88 22.59 20.20 15.34
C SER A 88 21.34 19.37 15.58
N THR A 89 20.20 20.01 15.51
CA THR A 89 18.90 19.33 15.52
C THR A 89 18.58 18.87 14.12
N ILE A 90 18.59 17.56 13.92
CA ILE A 90 18.15 16.97 12.65
C ILE A 90 16.63 16.91 12.69
N ARG A 91 15.99 17.52 11.70
CA ARG A 91 14.54 17.43 11.54
C ARG A 91 14.20 16.15 10.80
N HIS A 92 13.41 15.33 11.43
CA HIS A 92 12.86 14.10 10.87
C HIS A 92 11.39 14.29 10.58
N GLY A 93 10.91 13.65 9.55
CA GLY A 93 9.50 13.71 9.23
C GLY A 93 9.08 12.68 8.19
N CYS A 94 7.79 12.59 7.97
CA CYS A 94 7.22 11.73 6.97
C CYS A 94 6.34 12.50 5.99
N TRP A 95 6.56 12.27 4.71
CA TRP A 95 5.68 12.66 3.64
C TRP A 95 4.74 11.50 3.32
N ALA A 96 3.45 11.72 3.43
CA ALA A 96 2.43 10.81 2.95
C ALA A 96 1.82 11.35 1.66
N THR A 97 1.85 10.56 0.61
CA THR A 97 1.19 10.87 -0.66
C THR A 97 0.01 9.95 -0.84
N VAL A 98 -1.19 10.50 -0.80
CA VAL A 98 -2.44 9.79 -1.08
C VAL A 98 -2.75 9.96 -2.57
N ILE A 99 -2.88 8.86 -3.28
CA ILE A 99 -3.15 8.82 -4.72
C ILE A 99 -4.60 8.43 -4.94
N LEU A 100 -5.35 9.31 -5.59
CA LEU A 100 -6.76 9.09 -5.89
C LEU A 100 -6.97 8.95 -7.41
N LYS A 101 -7.87 8.05 -7.76
CA LYS A 101 -8.43 7.90 -9.09
C LYS A 101 -9.93 7.89 -8.98
N ASP A 102 -10.61 8.70 -9.81
CA ASP A 102 -12.08 8.81 -9.78
C ASP A 102 -12.61 9.09 -8.35
N ASP A 103 -11.97 10.01 -7.66
CA ASP A 103 -12.30 10.45 -6.29
C ASP A 103 -12.17 9.37 -5.20
N ARG A 104 -11.45 8.28 -5.49
CA ARG A 104 -11.17 7.17 -4.56
C ARG A 104 -9.69 6.97 -4.37
N VAL A 105 -9.28 6.74 -3.13
CA VAL A 105 -7.89 6.39 -2.81
C VAL A 105 -7.56 5.03 -3.39
N VAL A 106 -6.58 5.00 -4.29
CA VAL A 106 -6.08 3.77 -4.92
C VAL A 106 -4.75 3.33 -4.33
N ASP A 107 -3.98 4.27 -3.76
CA ASP A 107 -2.69 3.95 -3.16
C ASP A 107 -2.25 5.04 -2.17
N VAL A 108 -1.35 4.69 -1.25
CA VAL A 108 -0.75 5.61 -0.28
C VAL A 108 0.72 5.29 -0.13
N HIS A 109 1.58 6.27 -0.37
CA HIS A 109 3.03 6.13 -0.24
C HIS A 109 3.58 6.96 0.90
N TYR A 110 4.42 6.34 1.72
CA TYR A 110 5.21 7.02 2.75
C TYR A 110 6.64 7.22 2.27
N ARG A 111 7.17 8.41 2.53
CA ARG A 111 8.57 8.74 2.27
C ARG A 111 9.15 9.46 3.48
N PHE A 112 10.14 8.84 4.08
CA PHE A 112 10.83 9.39 5.24
C PHE A 112 11.83 10.47 4.81
N ALA A 113 11.98 11.47 5.65
CA ALA A 113 12.93 12.56 5.47
C ALA A 113 13.71 12.78 6.77
N PRO A 114 15.01 12.41 6.84
CA PRO A 114 15.80 11.75 5.80
C PRO A 114 15.38 10.28 5.55
N PRO A 115 15.70 9.69 4.36
CA PRO A 115 15.25 8.33 4.01
C PRO A 115 15.78 7.21 4.91
N THR A 116 16.83 7.45 5.65
CA THR A 116 17.47 6.49 6.56
C THR A 116 16.79 6.42 7.93
N PHE A 117 15.86 7.31 8.20
CA PHE A 117 15.13 7.38 9.46
C PHE A 117 13.71 6.86 9.27
N ASP A 118 13.32 5.89 10.08
CA ASP A 118 11.94 5.38 10.05
C ASP A 118 11.00 6.37 10.75
N ALA A 119 10.27 7.13 9.96
CA ALA A 119 9.26 8.07 10.41
C ALA A 119 7.83 7.56 10.09
N SER A 120 7.64 6.25 10.02
CA SER A 120 6.35 5.64 9.69
C SER A 120 5.26 6.05 10.67
N ASN A 121 5.58 6.13 11.97
CA ASN A 121 4.64 6.56 13.00
C ASN A 121 4.10 7.96 12.72
N ASP A 122 4.94 8.89 12.24
CA ASP A 122 4.50 10.25 11.91
C ASP A 122 3.53 10.27 10.73
N CYS A 123 3.73 9.41 9.74
CA CYS A 123 2.76 9.23 8.67
C CYS A 123 1.47 8.56 9.14
N GLU A 124 1.57 7.53 9.98
CA GLU A 124 0.40 6.86 10.54
C GLU A 124 -0.47 7.83 11.34
N GLU A 125 0.13 8.72 12.13
CA GLU A 125 -0.59 9.73 12.91
C GLU A 125 -1.39 10.73 12.04
N ILE A 126 -0.96 10.99 10.79
CA ILE A 126 -1.75 11.82 9.85
C ILE A 126 -3.15 11.24 9.65
N PHE A 127 -3.26 9.93 9.66
CA PHE A 127 -4.49 9.20 9.34
C PHE A 127 -5.16 8.54 10.54
N ASP A 128 -4.76 8.85 11.76
CA ASP A 128 -5.33 8.25 12.98
C ASP A 128 -6.84 8.40 13.06
N SER A 129 -7.35 9.56 12.66
CA SER A 129 -8.80 9.84 12.67
C SER A 129 -9.54 9.27 11.46
N CYS A 130 -8.85 8.68 10.50
CA CYS A 130 -9.44 8.21 9.24
C CYS A 130 -10.07 6.82 9.32
N GLY A 131 -9.99 6.18 10.46
CA GLY A 131 -10.40 4.79 10.61
C GLY A 131 -11.49 4.54 11.67
N GLN A 132 -12.14 5.59 12.11
CA GLN A 132 -13.22 5.48 13.11
C GLN A 132 -14.58 5.47 12.45
#